data_45b65213cc9ca4ccb5402c406105c19b
#
_entry.id   45b65213cc9ca4ccb5402c406105c19b
#
_cell.length_a   1.000
_cell.length_b   1.000
_cell.length_c   1.000
_cell.angle_alpha   90.00
_cell.angle_beta   90.00
_cell.angle_gamma   90.00
#
_symmetry.space_group_name_H-M   'P 1'
#
loop_
_entity.id
_entity.type
_entity.pdbx_description
1 polymer ?
#
loop_
_entity_poly.entity_id
_entity_poly.type
_entity_poly.pdbx_seq_one_letter_code
_entity_poly.pdbx_strand_id
1 'polypeptide(L)'
;GQCLAKAAKDGTLHIREDQKVEVLCRTENGGFGTGHNTVLSLLQSRVHFILNPDIQLTADTLSDLADWMAQHPGVVMARPALTFPDGRPQRLPLRRCSVRAMVYRQLPCLKFWAKYNERYLMADKDLTKPAEIEFCTGSFSAVDTAVFKAVGGFDEDYFMYVEDADLTQKMRTRGKAYLVPQYTAIHAWHRAAHRSLKPFLWQLRSLLRYFSKWGFAW
;
A
#
# COMPACT_ATOMS: atom_id res chain seq x y z
N GLY A 1 7.94 -16.04 -7.22
CA GLY A 1 9.41 -16.21 -7.38
C GLY A 1 9.77 -17.01 -8.62
N GLN A 2 9.21 -18.20 -8.80
CA GLN A 2 9.57 -19.08 -9.94
C GLN A 2 9.27 -18.45 -11.32
N CYS A 3 8.18 -17.69 -11.47
CA CYS A 3 7.85 -17.03 -12.74
C CYS A 3 8.87 -15.95 -13.12
N LEU A 4 9.29 -15.10 -12.18
CA LEU A 4 10.30 -14.06 -12.43
C LEU A 4 11.69 -14.66 -12.70
N ALA A 5 12.09 -15.68 -11.93
CA ALA A 5 13.34 -16.38 -12.16
C ALA A 5 13.37 -17.07 -13.54
N LYS A 6 12.23 -17.61 -13.99
CA LYS A 6 12.09 -18.17 -15.33
C LYS A 6 12.15 -17.08 -16.39
N ALA A 7 11.39 -15.98 -16.24
CA ALA A 7 11.37 -14.86 -17.17
C ALA A 7 12.74 -14.19 -17.33
N ALA A 8 13.55 -14.15 -16.27
CA ALA A 8 14.93 -13.66 -16.35
C ALA A 8 15.85 -14.64 -17.12
N LYS A 9 15.61 -15.96 -17.01
CA LYS A 9 16.42 -16.97 -17.70
C LYS A 9 16.06 -17.16 -19.17
N ASP A 10 14.80 -17.02 -19.54
CA ASP A 10 14.30 -17.22 -20.91
C ASP A 10 14.29 -15.94 -21.74
N GLY A 11 14.80 -14.82 -21.19
CA GLY A 11 14.93 -13.54 -21.91
C GLY A 11 13.62 -12.80 -22.11
N THR A 12 12.54 -13.21 -21.46
CA THR A 12 11.25 -12.49 -21.53
C THR A 12 11.20 -11.26 -20.61
N LEU A 13 12.16 -11.14 -19.68
CA LEU A 13 12.33 -9.95 -18.84
C LEU A 13 13.40 -9.05 -19.43
N HIS A 14 12.98 -7.94 -20.02
CA HIS A 14 13.88 -6.90 -20.53
C HIS A 14 14.41 -6.05 -19.38
N ILE A 15 15.66 -6.23 -19.02
CA ILE A 15 16.36 -5.47 -17.98
C ILE A 15 17.39 -4.58 -18.68
N ARG A 16 17.34 -3.27 -18.42
CA ARG A 16 18.36 -2.35 -18.91
C ARG A 16 19.69 -2.58 -18.17
N GLU A 17 20.81 -2.23 -18.78
CA GLU A 17 22.15 -2.42 -18.20
C GLU A 17 22.34 -1.70 -16.85
N ASP A 18 21.62 -0.60 -16.65
CA ASP A 18 21.62 0.20 -15.42
C ASP A 18 20.67 -0.35 -14.32
N GLN A 19 19.93 -1.42 -14.63
CA GLN A 19 18.96 -2.03 -13.72
C GLN A 19 19.47 -3.37 -13.17
N LYS A 20 19.20 -3.61 -11.91
CA LYS A 20 19.49 -4.89 -11.23
C LYS A 20 18.19 -5.53 -10.77
N VAL A 21 18.00 -6.79 -11.12
CA VAL A 21 16.89 -7.60 -10.64
C VAL A 21 17.42 -8.71 -9.76
N GLU A 22 16.94 -8.76 -8.52
CA GLU A 22 17.21 -9.85 -7.58
C GLU A 22 15.91 -10.55 -7.22
N VAL A 23 15.94 -11.88 -7.23
CA VAL A 23 14.80 -12.74 -6.86
C VAL A 23 15.12 -13.43 -5.54
N LEU A 24 14.45 -13.02 -4.49
CA LEU A 24 14.57 -13.64 -3.17
C LEU A 24 13.43 -14.65 -2.97
N CYS A 25 13.75 -15.92 -2.94
CA CYS A 25 12.80 -16.98 -2.69
C CYS A 25 12.74 -17.31 -1.19
N ARG A 26 11.55 -17.29 -0.63
CA ARG A 26 11.30 -17.70 0.77
C ARG A 26 10.78 -19.14 0.80
N THR A 27 11.16 -19.89 1.81
CA THR A 27 10.69 -21.27 2.04
C THR A 27 9.29 -21.28 2.65
N GLU A 28 8.95 -20.23 3.41
CA GLU A 28 7.66 -20.10 4.10
C GLU A 28 6.91 -18.83 3.71
N ASN A 29 5.58 -18.94 3.68
CA ASN A 29 4.71 -17.80 3.45
C ASN A 29 4.40 -17.11 4.78
N GLY A 30 5.15 -16.08 5.12
CA GLY A 30 4.95 -15.24 6.31
C GLY A 30 3.93 -14.11 6.13
N GLY A 31 3.27 -14.01 4.97
CA GLY A 31 2.35 -12.91 4.63
C GLY A 31 3.03 -11.76 3.86
N PHE A 32 2.24 -10.74 3.56
CA PHE A 32 2.65 -9.61 2.72
C PHE A 32 3.80 -8.80 3.34
N GLY A 33 3.63 -8.37 4.59
CA GLY A 33 4.61 -7.55 5.29
C GLY A 33 5.96 -8.24 5.48
N THR A 34 5.96 -9.50 5.90
CA THR A 34 7.18 -10.31 6.05
C THR A 34 7.90 -10.49 4.72
N GLY A 35 7.15 -10.64 3.62
CA GLY A 35 7.73 -10.69 2.27
C GLY A 35 8.54 -9.42 1.96
N HIS A 36 7.97 -8.24 2.20
CA HIS A 36 8.65 -6.95 2.00
C HIS A 36 9.82 -6.73 2.97
N ASN A 37 9.70 -7.16 4.23
CA ASN A 37 10.77 -7.01 5.21
C ASN A 37 12.03 -7.84 4.87
N THR A 38 11.89 -8.88 4.04
CA THR A 38 13.05 -9.68 3.59
C THR A 38 14.15 -8.84 2.95
N VAL A 39 13.78 -7.73 2.30
CA VAL A 39 14.75 -6.82 1.66
C VAL A 39 15.14 -5.63 2.54
N LEU A 40 14.56 -5.47 3.73
CA LEU A 40 14.71 -4.26 4.55
C LEU A 40 16.17 -3.89 4.83
N SER A 41 17.01 -4.86 5.16
CA SER A 41 18.46 -4.64 5.40
C SER A 41 19.23 -4.30 4.13
N LEU A 42 18.75 -4.73 2.97
CA LEU A 42 19.42 -4.56 1.69
C LEU A 42 19.14 -3.20 1.04
N LEU A 43 18.11 -2.48 1.48
CA LEU A 43 17.69 -1.23 0.88
C LEU A 43 18.77 -0.14 1.07
N GLN A 44 19.18 0.49 -0.03
CA GLN A 44 20.17 1.57 -0.05
C GLN A 44 19.66 2.84 -0.75
N SER A 45 18.57 2.71 -1.52
CA SER A 45 17.95 3.84 -2.22
C SER A 45 17.40 4.86 -1.24
N ARG A 46 17.24 6.11 -1.68
CA ARG A 46 16.56 7.15 -0.91
C ARG A 46 15.06 6.86 -0.76
N VAL A 47 14.43 6.41 -1.83
CA VAL A 47 13.02 6.03 -1.86
C VAL A 47 12.90 4.56 -2.22
N HIS A 48 12.12 3.83 -1.45
CA HIS A 48 11.77 2.44 -1.72
C HIS A 48 10.30 2.37 -2.15
N PHE A 49 10.02 1.56 -3.17
CA PHE A 49 8.66 1.36 -3.68
C PHE A 49 8.14 -0.01 -3.27
N ILE A 50 6.98 -0.02 -2.64
CA ILE A 50 6.19 -1.20 -2.32
C ILE A 50 5.14 -1.31 -3.43
N LEU A 51 5.22 -2.37 -4.24
CA LEU A 51 4.37 -2.53 -5.43
C LEU A 51 3.76 -3.94 -5.46
N ASN A 52 2.48 -4.01 -5.77
CA ASN A 52 1.85 -5.27 -6.15
C ASN A 52 2.30 -5.71 -7.55
N PRO A 53 2.35 -7.03 -7.82
CA PRO A 53 2.77 -7.54 -9.12
C PRO A 53 1.79 -7.26 -10.27
N ASP A 54 0.60 -6.75 -9.98
CA ASP A 54 -0.45 -6.38 -10.94
C ASP A 54 -0.56 -4.85 -11.15
N ILE A 55 0.48 -4.11 -10.77
CA ILE A 55 0.65 -2.69 -11.10
C ILE A 55 1.27 -2.57 -12.50
N GLN A 56 0.69 -1.69 -13.32
CA GLN A 56 1.23 -1.30 -14.64
C GLN A 56 1.51 0.20 -14.63
N LEU A 57 2.70 0.56 -15.08
CA LEU A 57 3.14 1.94 -15.22
C LEU A 57 3.02 2.36 -16.69
N THR A 58 2.36 3.48 -16.95
CA THR A 58 2.18 4.05 -18.29
C THR A 58 3.08 5.26 -18.54
N ALA A 59 3.75 5.74 -17.50
CA ALA A 59 4.70 6.84 -17.48
C ALA A 59 5.78 6.56 -16.44
N ASP A 60 6.76 7.44 -16.31
CA ASP A 60 7.83 7.30 -15.31
C ASP A 60 7.35 7.73 -13.90
N THR A 61 6.24 7.14 -13.47
CA THR A 61 5.59 7.44 -12.18
C THR A 61 6.53 7.22 -10.99
N LEU A 62 7.49 6.31 -11.10
CA LEU A 62 8.42 6.02 -10.00
C LEU A 62 9.38 7.18 -9.80
N SER A 63 10.09 7.62 -10.86
CA SER A 63 11.02 8.74 -10.78
C SER A 63 10.30 10.02 -10.39
N ASP A 64 9.18 10.31 -11.04
CA ASP A 64 8.37 11.51 -10.78
C ASP A 64 7.92 11.59 -9.32
N LEU A 65 7.46 10.47 -8.75
CA LEU A 65 7.00 10.42 -7.35
C LEU A 65 8.18 10.53 -6.37
N ALA A 66 9.33 9.94 -6.70
CA ALA A 66 10.55 10.06 -5.90
C ALA A 66 11.07 11.51 -5.90
N ASP A 67 11.06 12.18 -7.05
CA ASP A 67 11.46 13.58 -7.17
C ASP A 67 10.49 14.51 -6.45
N TRP A 68 9.19 14.22 -6.55
CA TRP A 68 8.19 14.95 -5.78
C TRP A 68 8.44 14.85 -4.27
N MET A 69 8.71 13.65 -3.75
CA MET A 69 9.05 13.46 -2.34
C MET A 69 10.36 14.21 -1.98
N ALA A 70 11.31 14.27 -2.92
CA ALA A 70 12.56 15.03 -2.73
C ALA A 70 12.33 16.53 -2.52
N GLN A 71 11.37 17.08 -3.25
CA GLN A 71 11.01 18.49 -3.22
C GLN A 71 10.08 18.86 -2.03
N HIS A 72 9.58 17.85 -1.30
CA HIS A 72 8.66 18.05 -0.17
C HIS A 72 9.24 17.47 1.13
N PRO A 73 10.18 18.17 1.79
CA PRO A 73 10.77 17.70 3.03
C PRO A 73 9.71 17.42 4.09
N GLY A 74 9.90 16.30 4.82
CA GLY A 74 8.93 15.84 5.82
C GLY A 74 7.85 14.89 5.27
N VAL A 75 7.78 14.69 3.96
CA VAL A 75 7.00 13.60 3.36
C VAL A 75 7.80 12.31 3.47
N VAL A 76 7.26 11.34 4.19
CA VAL A 76 7.90 10.02 4.42
C VAL A 76 7.21 8.89 3.67
N MET A 77 6.02 9.15 3.16
CA MET A 77 5.25 8.17 2.39
C MET A 77 4.37 8.89 1.36
N ALA A 78 4.30 8.35 0.14
CA ALA A 78 3.45 8.88 -0.91
C ALA A 78 2.88 7.77 -1.79
N ARG A 79 1.76 8.06 -2.44
CA ARG A 79 1.19 7.17 -3.45
C ARG A 79 0.58 7.97 -4.60
N PRO A 80 0.58 7.40 -5.83
CA PRO A 80 -0.14 7.98 -6.96
C PRO A 80 -1.65 7.70 -6.86
N ALA A 81 -2.43 8.29 -7.74
CA ALA A 81 -3.78 7.83 -8.01
C ALA A 81 -3.74 6.49 -8.76
N LEU A 82 -4.66 5.58 -8.41
CA LEU A 82 -4.77 4.29 -9.08
C LEU A 82 -6.04 4.23 -9.92
N THR A 83 -5.93 3.63 -11.10
CA THR A 83 -7.05 3.37 -11.99
C THR A 83 -7.20 1.87 -12.25
N PHE A 84 -8.37 1.46 -12.67
CA PHE A 84 -8.58 0.15 -13.27
C PHE A 84 -8.04 0.14 -14.73
N PRO A 85 -7.87 -1.04 -15.35
CA PRO A 85 -7.46 -1.13 -16.76
C PRO A 85 -8.40 -0.41 -17.74
N ASP A 86 -9.66 -0.22 -17.37
CA ASP A 86 -10.66 0.53 -18.15
C ASP A 86 -10.62 2.05 -17.93
N GLY A 87 -9.63 2.55 -17.18
CA GLY A 87 -9.41 3.97 -16.90
C GLY A 87 -10.25 4.52 -15.74
N ARG A 88 -11.19 3.76 -15.18
CA ARG A 88 -11.99 4.23 -14.03
C ARG A 88 -11.09 4.40 -12.80
N PRO A 89 -11.23 5.50 -12.01
CA PRO A 89 -10.45 5.69 -10.80
C PRO A 89 -10.80 4.68 -9.71
N GLN A 90 -9.79 4.20 -9.00
CA GLN A 90 -9.98 3.36 -7.83
C GLN A 90 -10.20 4.23 -6.59
N ARG A 91 -11.39 4.15 -6.02
CA ARG A 91 -11.72 4.81 -4.75
C ARG A 91 -11.15 3.99 -3.59
N LEU A 92 -9.91 4.29 -3.23
CA LEU A 92 -9.19 3.60 -2.16
C LEU A 92 -9.26 4.40 -0.85
N PRO A 93 -9.14 3.71 0.30
CA PRO A 93 -9.05 4.38 1.60
C PRO A 93 -7.90 5.38 1.65
N LEU A 94 -8.14 6.52 2.29
CA LEU A 94 -7.17 7.60 2.46
C LEU A 94 -7.08 8.08 3.91
N ARG A 95 -8.10 7.79 4.74
CA ARG A 95 -8.08 8.04 6.18
C ARG A 95 -7.80 6.77 6.96
N ARG A 96 -7.46 6.97 8.21
CA ARG A 96 -7.28 5.93 9.21
C ARG A 96 -8.50 5.02 9.31
N CYS A 97 -8.28 3.72 9.53
CA CYS A 97 -9.35 2.76 9.78
C CYS A 97 -10.23 3.19 10.96
N SER A 98 -11.55 3.16 10.77
CA SER A 98 -12.52 3.34 11.83
C SER A 98 -13.46 2.15 11.91
N VAL A 99 -13.95 1.85 13.11
CA VAL A 99 -14.83 0.70 13.35
C VAL A 99 -16.06 0.77 12.46
N ARG A 100 -16.72 1.94 12.40
CA ARG A 100 -17.95 2.12 11.61
C ARG A 100 -17.73 1.97 10.11
N ALA A 101 -16.61 2.48 9.57
CA ALA A 101 -16.27 2.27 8.18
C ALA A 101 -15.98 0.79 7.87
N MET A 102 -15.26 0.11 8.75
CA MET A 102 -14.93 -1.31 8.57
C MET A 102 -16.19 -2.19 8.63
N VAL A 103 -17.08 -1.96 9.59
CA VAL A 103 -18.34 -2.69 9.69
C VAL A 103 -19.24 -2.41 8.46
N TYR A 104 -19.36 -1.16 8.03
CA TYR A 104 -20.13 -0.83 6.83
C TYR A 104 -19.60 -1.56 5.57
N ARG A 105 -18.30 -1.67 5.42
CA ARG A 105 -17.68 -2.37 4.28
C ARG A 105 -17.97 -3.87 4.26
N GLN A 106 -18.22 -4.48 5.41
CA GLN A 106 -18.68 -5.87 5.53
C GLN A 106 -20.21 -6.00 5.41
N LEU A 107 -20.94 -5.03 5.93
CA LEU A 107 -22.40 -5.02 6.01
C LEU A 107 -22.98 -3.74 5.37
N PRO A 108 -22.94 -3.62 4.02
CA PRO A 108 -23.38 -2.41 3.32
C PRO A 108 -24.91 -2.17 3.42
N CYS A 109 -25.67 -3.12 3.94
CA CYS A 109 -27.08 -2.93 4.30
C CYS A 109 -27.29 -1.88 5.40
N LEU A 110 -26.27 -1.61 6.22
CA LEU A 110 -26.28 -0.56 7.24
C LEU A 110 -26.09 0.82 6.62
N LYS A 111 -27.03 1.24 5.75
CA LYS A 111 -26.93 2.47 4.94
C LYS A 111 -26.66 3.75 5.77
N PHE A 112 -27.11 3.80 7.03
CA PHE A 112 -26.86 4.93 7.93
C PHE A 112 -25.37 5.11 8.28
N TRP A 113 -24.52 4.09 8.03
CA TRP A 113 -23.06 4.18 8.21
C TRP A 113 -22.31 4.49 6.93
N ALA A 114 -22.97 4.65 5.79
CA ALA A 114 -22.35 5.00 4.51
C ALA A 114 -21.46 6.26 4.61
N LYS A 115 -21.89 7.26 5.40
CA LYS A 115 -21.11 8.49 5.64
C LYS A 115 -19.72 8.24 6.22
N TYR A 116 -19.52 7.18 7.01
CA TYR A 116 -18.22 6.84 7.57
C TYR A 116 -17.30 6.22 6.53
N ASN A 117 -17.85 5.48 5.55
CA ASN A 117 -17.10 5.01 4.41
C ASN A 117 -16.69 6.18 3.50
N GLU A 118 -17.60 7.11 3.22
CA GLU A 118 -17.26 8.31 2.45
C GLU A 118 -16.16 9.14 3.14
N ARG A 119 -16.25 9.29 4.45
CA ARG A 119 -15.19 9.91 5.24
C ARG A 119 -13.86 9.13 5.14
N TYR A 120 -13.90 7.82 5.21
CA TYR A 120 -12.74 6.94 5.08
C TYR A 120 -12.05 7.07 3.70
N LEU A 121 -12.85 7.32 2.66
CA LEU A 121 -12.39 7.59 1.30
C LEU A 121 -12.00 9.06 1.05
N MET A 122 -12.08 9.94 2.06
CA MET A 122 -11.87 11.39 1.95
C MET A 122 -12.73 12.06 0.88
N ALA A 123 -13.97 11.62 0.70
CA ALA A 123 -14.89 12.21 -0.28
C ALA A 123 -15.28 13.70 0.01
N ASP A 124 -14.90 14.19 1.17
CA ASP A 124 -15.08 15.57 1.61
C ASP A 124 -13.90 16.49 1.21
N LYS A 125 -12.88 15.97 0.51
CA LYS A 125 -11.70 16.72 0.09
C LYS A 125 -11.58 16.77 -1.42
N ASP A 126 -10.97 17.85 -1.91
CA ASP A 126 -10.51 17.93 -3.30
C ASP A 126 -9.26 17.05 -3.46
N LEU A 127 -9.43 15.92 -4.12
CA LEU A 127 -8.38 14.95 -4.39
C LEU A 127 -7.78 15.12 -5.80
N THR A 128 -8.03 16.23 -6.48
CA THR A 128 -7.37 16.56 -7.75
C THR A 128 -5.99 17.17 -7.54
N LYS A 129 -5.64 17.51 -6.30
CA LYS A 129 -4.36 18.09 -5.87
C LYS A 129 -3.69 17.19 -4.82
N PRO A 130 -2.37 17.33 -4.62
CA PRO A 130 -1.69 16.61 -3.54
C PRO A 130 -2.37 16.85 -2.19
N ALA A 131 -2.70 15.76 -1.50
CA ALA A 131 -3.44 15.81 -0.24
C ALA A 131 -2.76 14.94 0.81
N GLU A 132 -2.62 15.47 2.03
CA GLU A 132 -2.16 14.67 3.16
C GLU A 132 -3.20 13.59 3.48
N ILE A 133 -2.74 12.35 3.64
CA ILE A 133 -3.56 11.16 3.89
C ILE A 133 -3.09 10.44 5.16
N GLU A 134 -3.97 9.60 5.67
CA GLU A 134 -3.71 8.79 6.87
C GLU A 134 -3.59 7.31 6.55
N PHE A 135 -3.79 6.94 5.29
CA PHE A 135 -3.69 5.57 4.82
C PHE A 135 -3.15 5.49 3.39
N CYS A 136 -2.05 4.79 3.24
CA CYS A 136 -1.41 4.45 1.99
C CYS A 136 -1.55 2.95 1.76
N THR A 137 -2.22 2.55 0.69
CA THR A 137 -2.46 1.12 0.40
C THR A 137 -1.18 0.41 -0.03
N GLY A 138 -1.00 -0.84 0.39
CA GLY A 138 0.15 -1.66 0.04
C GLY A 138 0.28 -2.00 -1.45
N SER A 139 -0.74 -1.70 -2.26
CA SER A 139 -0.70 -1.96 -3.70
C SER A 139 0.31 -1.08 -4.45
N PHE A 140 0.46 0.18 -4.02
CA PHE A 140 1.47 1.10 -4.52
C PHE A 140 1.78 2.15 -3.44
N SER A 141 2.97 2.09 -2.88
CA SER A 141 3.47 3.08 -1.94
C SER A 141 4.94 3.38 -2.19
N ALA A 142 5.28 4.66 -2.22
CA ALA A 142 6.66 5.15 -2.13
C ALA A 142 6.94 5.49 -0.66
N VAL A 143 8.06 5.05 -0.12
CA VAL A 143 8.45 5.30 1.26
C VAL A 143 9.87 5.86 1.32
N ASP A 144 10.11 6.81 2.22
CA ASP A 144 11.47 7.19 2.60
C ASP A 144 12.16 5.98 3.23
N THR A 145 13.24 5.52 2.63
CA THR A 145 13.92 4.29 3.02
C THR A 145 14.50 4.36 4.43
N ALA A 146 15.05 5.51 4.81
CA ALA A 146 15.63 5.68 6.13
C ALA A 146 14.55 5.61 7.21
N VAL A 147 13.41 6.25 6.98
CA VAL A 147 12.26 6.20 7.88
C VAL A 147 11.66 4.80 7.91
N PHE A 148 11.51 4.14 6.76
CA PHE A 148 11.00 2.77 6.68
C PHE A 148 11.83 1.79 7.49
N LYS A 149 13.18 1.90 7.41
CA LYS A 149 14.11 1.13 8.25
C LYS A 149 13.96 1.51 9.72
N ALA A 150 13.91 2.80 10.05
CA ALA A 150 13.83 3.28 11.42
C ALA A 150 12.56 2.85 12.16
N VAL A 151 11.45 2.68 11.43
CA VAL A 151 10.21 2.13 12.02
C VAL A 151 10.16 0.59 12.00
N GLY A 152 11.20 -0.09 11.49
CA GLY A 152 11.31 -1.54 11.42
C GLY A 152 10.43 -2.17 10.34
N GLY A 153 10.18 -1.46 9.22
CA GLY A 153 9.37 -1.99 8.13
C GLY A 153 7.93 -2.30 8.54
N PHE A 154 7.36 -3.35 7.95
CA PHE A 154 6.04 -3.87 8.33
C PHE A 154 6.08 -4.57 9.71
N ASP A 155 4.94 -4.62 10.37
CA ASP A 155 4.73 -5.45 11.56
C ASP A 155 4.36 -6.88 11.09
N GLU A 156 5.23 -7.85 11.36
CA GLU A 156 5.10 -9.22 10.84
C GLU A 156 4.03 -10.07 11.54
N ASP A 157 3.45 -9.57 12.60
CA ASP A 157 2.30 -10.22 13.23
C ASP A 157 0.99 -10.07 12.42
N TYR A 158 1.01 -9.22 11.37
CA TYR A 158 -0.04 -9.20 10.36
C TYR A 158 0.29 -10.18 9.24
N PHE A 159 -0.44 -11.27 9.16
CA PHE A 159 -0.28 -12.19 8.04
C PHE A 159 -0.82 -11.58 6.73
N MET A 160 -2.00 -10.97 6.80
CA MET A 160 -2.69 -10.36 5.66
C MET A 160 -3.75 -9.37 6.14
N TYR A 161 -3.95 -8.29 5.34
CA TYR A 161 -4.86 -7.16 5.58
C TYR A 161 -4.45 -6.26 6.75
N VAL A 162 -4.63 -4.97 6.56
CA VAL A 162 -4.40 -3.90 7.53
C VAL A 162 -2.92 -3.66 7.88
N GLU A 163 -1.98 -4.50 7.42
CA GLU A 163 -0.53 -4.29 7.57
C GLU A 163 -0.07 -2.99 6.93
N ASP A 164 -0.70 -2.59 5.82
CA ASP A 164 -0.44 -1.33 5.12
C ASP A 164 -0.98 -0.11 5.89
N ALA A 165 -2.15 -0.27 6.53
CA ALA A 165 -2.67 0.75 7.43
C ALA A 165 -1.78 0.92 8.67
N ASP A 166 -1.29 -0.17 9.27
CA ASP A 166 -0.34 -0.15 10.39
C ASP A 166 0.97 0.51 9.99
N LEU A 167 1.55 0.10 8.85
CA LEU A 167 2.76 0.73 8.32
C LEU A 167 2.57 2.23 8.13
N THR A 168 1.44 2.65 7.55
CA THR A 168 1.17 4.07 7.36
C THR A 168 1.17 4.84 8.69
N GLN A 169 0.57 4.28 9.74
CA GLN A 169 0.60 4.93 11.06
C GLN A 169 2.03 4.98 11.62
N LYS A 170 2.82 3.89 11.51
CA LYS A 170 4.24 3.87 11.91
C LYS A 170 5.04 4.96 11.20
N MET A 171 4.93 5.05 9.87
CA MET A 171 5.61 6.07 9.06
C MET A 171 5.17 7.49 9.48
N ARG A 172 3.88 7.70 9.72
CA ARG A 172 3.32 9.00 10.12
C ARG A 172 3.79 9.47 11.50
N THR A 173 4.37 8.61 12.34
CA THR A 173 5.06 9.07 13.57
C THR A 173 6.35 9.85 13.28
N ARG A 174 6.84 9.79 12.04
CA ARG A 174 8.12 10.39 11.61
C ARG A 174 7.96 11.45 10.52
N GLY A 175 6.77 11.62 9.96
CA GLY A 175 6.50 12.59 8.89
C GLY A 175 5.10 12.47 8.34
N LYS A 176 4.88 12.93 7.13
CA LYS A 176 3.56 12.98 6.49
C LYS A 176 3.44 11.97 5.36
N ALA A 177 2.22 11.48 5.14
CA ALA A 177 1.86 10.65 4.00
C ALA A 177 0.97 11.46 3.03
N TYR A 178 1.17 11.28 1.71
CA TYR A 178 0.44 12.04 0.69
C TYR A 178 -0.13 11.15 -0.42
N LEU A 179 -1.33 11.52 -0.89
CA LEU A 179 -1.80 11.19 -2.22
C LEU A 179 -1.29 12.27 -3.19
N VAL A 180 -0.68 11.86 -4.31
CA VAL A 180 -0.11 12.74 -5.34
C VAL A 180 -0.81 12.41 -6.65
N PRO A 181 -2.01 12.97 -6.91
CA PRO A 181 -2.92 12.49 -7.95
C PRO A 181 -2.52 12.83 -9.38
N GLN A 182 -1.56 13.77 -9.59
CA GLN A 182 -1.00 14.04 -10.91
C GLN A 182 -0.20 12.87 -11.47
N TYR A 183 0.25 11.95 -10.62
CA TYR A 183 0.87 10.70 -11.02
C TYR A 183 -0.13 9.57 -10.92
N THR A 184 -0.14 8.69 -11.91
CA THR A 184 -1.13 7.60 -12.00
C THR A 184 -0.44 6.27 -12.28
N ALA A 185 -1.08 5.20 -11.86
CA ALA A 185 -0.72 3.84 -12.24
C ALA A 185 -1.99 2.99 -12.40
N ILE A 186 -1.91 1.97 -13.24
CA ILE A 186 -3.00 1.01 -13.43
C ILE A 186 -2.78 -0.14 -12.45
N HIS A 187 -3.84 -0.49 -11.72
CA HIS A 187 -3.87 -1.64 -10.82
C HIS A 187 -5.01 -2.57 -11.26
N ALA A 188 -4.66 -3.75 -11.73
CA ALA A 188 -5.65 -4.70 -12.27
C ALA A 188 -6.65 -5.17 -11.20
N TRP A 189 -6.21 -5.18 -9.95
CA TRP A 189 -7.02 -5.53 -8.78
C TRP A 189 -7.86 -6.80 -9.00
N HIS A 190 -7.20 -7.90 -9.18
CA HIS A 190 -7.85 -9.20 -9.23
C HIS A 190 -8.42 -9.55 -7.84
N ARG A 191 -9.68 -9.17 -7.60
CA ARG A 191 -10.38 -9.63 -6.40
C ARG A 191 -10.51 -11.15 -6.46
N ALA A 192 -9.64 -11.87 -5.77
CA ALA A 192 -9.94 -13.24 -5.41
C ALA A 192 -11.26 -13.23 -4.63
N ALA A 193 -12.26 -13.94 -5.16
CA ALA A 193 -13.61 -13.92 -4.59
C ALA A 193 -13.56 -14.27 -3.10
N HIS A 194 -13.83 -13.30 -2.24
CA HIS A 194 -13.85 -13.41 -0.78
C HIS A 194 -15.06 -14.27 -0.32
N ARG A 195 -15.02 -15.56 -0.61
CA ARG A 195 -16.07 -16.52 -0.20
C ARG A 195 -15.59 -17.53 0.84
N SER A 196 -14.37 -17.42 1.35
CA SER A 196 -13.86 -18.33 2.37
C SER A 196 -13.76 -17.66 3.74
N LEU A 197 -14.00 -18.44 4.80
CA LEU A 197 -13.94 -17.96 6.19
C LEU A 197 -12.51 -17.56 6.62
N LYS A 198 -11.47 -18.17 6.05
CA LYS A 198 -10.07 -17.88 6.39
C LYS A 198 -9.67 -16.42 6.18
N PRO A 199 -9.86 -15.78 5.01
CA PRO A 199 -9.54 -14.36 4.80
C PRO A 199 -10.31 -13.43 5.74
N PHE A 200 -11.56 -13.75 6.05
CA PHE A 200 -12.36 -12.99 7.01
C PHE A 200 -11.77 -13.03 8.42
N LEU A 201 -11.36 -14.22 8.89
CA LEU A 201 -10.72 -14.38 10.21
C LEU A 201 -9.36 -13.66 10.27
N TRP A 202 -8.56 -13.71 9.21
CA TRP A 202 -7.32 -12.93 9.12
C TRP A 202 -7.59 -11.43 9.21
N GLN A 203 -8.58 -10.94 8.45
CA GLN A 203 -8.94 -9.52 8.48
C GLN A 203 -9.44 -9.09 9.87
N LEU A 204 -10.26 -9.90 10.52
CA LEU A 204 -10.77 -9.62 11.87
C LEU A 204 -9.62 -9.55 12.87
N ARG A 205 -8.73 -10.55 12.88
CA ARG A 205 -7.54 -10.57 13.74
C ARG A 205 -6.66 -9.34 13.50
N SER A 206 -6.41 -9.00 12.26
CA SER A 206 -5.61 -7.84 11.88
C SER A 206 -6.26 -6.52 12.32
N LEU A 207 -7.58 -6.37 12.18
CA LEU A 207 -8.30 -5.20 12.68
C LEU A 207 -8.25 -5.08 14.21
N LEU A 208 -8.44 -6.18 14.93
CA LEU A 208 -8.33 -6.19 16.39
C LEU A 208 -6.92 -5.76 16.84
N ARG A 209 -5.85 -6.29 16.21
CA ARG A 209 -4.49 -5.87 16.48
C ARG A 209 -4.28 -4.38 16.17
N TYR A 210 -4.75 -3.91 15.01
CA TYR A 210 -4.63 -2.52 14.62
C TYR A 210 -5.30 -1.58 15.65
N PHE A 211 -6.53 -1.89 16.06
CA PHE A 211 -7.24 -1.06 17.02
C PHE A 211 -6.64 -1.15 18.43
N SER A 212 -6.09 -2.29 18.83
CA SER A 212 -5.39 -2.39 20.12
C SER A 212 -4.12 -1.54 20.15
N LYS A 213 -3.42 -1.43 19.01
CA LYS A 213 -2.17 -0.67 18.87
C LYS A 213 -2.39 0.83 18.71
N TRP A 214 -3.38 1.22 17.89
CA TRP A 214 -3.61 2.61 17.49
C TRP A 214 -4.86 3.26 18.10
N GLY A 215 -5.59 2.52 18.91
CA GLY A 215 -6.85 2.95 19.52
C GLY A 215 -8.03 2.87 18.56
N PHE A 216 -9.22 2.79 19.16
CA PHE A 216 -10.48 2.71 18.40
C PHE A 216 -10.87 4.10 17.86
N ALA A 217 -10.93 4.23 16.53
CA ALA A 217 -11.57 5.38 15.89
C ALA A 217 -13.02 5.00 15.54
N TRP A 218 -13.98 5.85 15.95
CA TRP A 218 -15.42 5.63 15.77
C TRP A 218 -15.99 6.37 14.56
#